data_4127d9a9af0006ca9548e451ffafa143
#
_entry.id   4127d9a9af0006ca9548e451ffafa143
#
_cell.length_a   1.000
_cell.length_b   1.000
_cell.length_c   1.000
_cell.angle_alpha   90.00
_cell.angle_beta   90.00
_cell.angle_gamma   90.00
#
_symmetry.space_group_name_H-M   'P 1'
#
loop_
_entity.id
_entity.type
_entity.pdbx_description
1 polymer ?
#
loop_
_entity_poly.entity_id
_entity_poly.type
_entity_poly.pdbx_seq_one_letter_code
_entity_poly.pdbx_strand_id
1 'polypeptide(L)'
;MSGALKTAAAVLRATGEPLSVEEVDLDPPGRHEVLVRIAASGVCHSDFNAASGASATALPAVLGHEGSGVVEEVGEGVSSVVPGDTVVLSWLPACGRCRACTSGRPELCEGAMSQMVTGS
;
A
#
# COMPACT_ATOMS: atom_id res chain seq x y z
N MET A 1 8.25 5.89 20.92
CA MET A 1 7.29 6.29 19.88
C MET A 1 8.08 6.59 18.62
N SER A 2 7.80 5.85 17.56
CA SER A 2 8.36 6.13 16.24
C SER A 2 7.73 7.43 15.74
N GLY A 3 8.53 8.46 15.46
CA GLY A 3 8.07 9.66 14.76
C GLY A 3 7.88 9.35 13.27
N ALA A 4 7.30 10.29 12.51
CA ALA A 4 7.19 10.16 11.07
C ALA A 4 8.56 9.87 10.43
N LEU A 5 8.60 8.89 9.54
CA LEU A 5 9.79 8.48 8.82
C LEU A 5 9.89 9.30 7.53
N LYS A 6 11.09 9.83 7.23
CA LYS A 6 11.37 10.44 5.92
C LYS A 6 11.71 9.34 4.90
N THR A 7 11.04 9.36 3.77
CA THR A 7 11.31 8.42 2.68
C THR A 7 11.17 9.09 1.32
N ALA A 8 11.87 8.57 0.32
CA ALA A 8 11.71 9.02 -1.06
C ALA A 8 10.52 8.31 -1.72
N ALA A 9 9.70 9.04 -2.43
CA ALA A 9 8.58 8.50 -3.18
C ALA A 9 8.45 9.15 -4.56
N ALA A 10 7.94 8.40 -5.52
CA ALA A 10 7.52 8.93 -6.82
C ALA A 10 6.09 9.44 -6.70
N VAL A 11 5.92 10.76 -6.74
CA VAL A 11 4.65 11.44 -6.46
C VAL A 11 4.02 11.91 -7.77
N LEU A 12 2.75 11.56 -7.97
CA LEU A 12 1.91 12.13 -9.02
C LEU A 12 1.23 13.38 -8.47
N ARG A 13 1.63 14.54 -8.98
CA ARG A 13 1.08 15.85 -8.58
C ARG A 13 -0.12 16.26 -9.41
N ALA A 14 -0.05 15.99 -10.71
CA ALA A 14 -1.12 16.29 -11.65
C ALA A 14 -1.20 15.21 -12.72
N THR A 15 -2.41 14.95 -13.18
CA THR A 15 -2.66 14.02 -14.28
C THR A 15 -1.96 14.47 -15.56
N GLY A 16 -1.34 13.53 -16.26
CA GLY A 16 -0.63 13.79 -17.51
C GLY A 16 0.77 14.38 -17.34
N GLU A 17 1.20 14.65 -16.10
CA GLU A 17 2.55 15.13 -15.81
C GLU A 17 3.49 13.97 -15.39
N PRO A 18 4.81 14.12 -15.58
CA PRO A 18 5.77 13.17 -15.06
C PRO A 18 5.69 13.04 -13.54
N LEU A 19 5.98 11.85 -13.01
CA LEU A 19 6.15 11.65 -11.58
C LEU A 19 7.38 12.43 -11.09
N SER A 20 7.28 13.07 -9.95
CA SER A 20 8.42 13.70 -9.26
C SER A 20 8.89 12.83 -8.10
N VAL A 21 10.21 12.63 -7.99
CA VAL A 21 10.80 11.94 -6.83
C VAL A 21 10.98 12.98 -5.72
N GLU A 22 10.27 12.79 -4.62
CA GLU A 22 10.21 13.73 -3.50
C GLU A 22 10.46 13.00 -2.18
N GLU A 23 10.95 13.74 -1.19
CA GLU A 23 10.93 13.28 0.19
C GLU A 23 9.52 13.49 0.76
N VAL A 24 8.96 12.45 1.34
CA VAL A 24 7.64 12.47 1.97
C VAL A 24 7.74 11.98 3.41
N ASP A 25 6.81 12.44 4.23
CA ASP A 25 6.63 11.92 5.57
C ASP A 25 5.73 10.68 5.52
N LEU A 26 6.18 9.59 6.14
CA LEU A 26 5.44 8.36 6.29
C LEU A 26 5.14 8.16 7.78
N ASP A 27 3.87 8.08 8.12
CA ASP A 27 3.44 7.81 9.48
C ASP A 27 3.88 6.40 9.94
N PRO A 28 4.11 6.19 11.24
CA PRO A 28 4.34 4.86 11.77
C PRO A 28 3.11 3.97 11.53
N PRO A 29 3.30 2.64 11.43
CA PRO A 29 2.19 1.74 11.15
C PRO A 29 1.13 1.80 12.25
N GLY A 30 -0.10 2.05 11.84
CA GLY A 30 -1.27 2.02 12.70
C GLY A 30 -1.73 0.60 13.00
N ARG A 31 -2.90 0.48 13.61
CA ARG A 31 -3.48 -0.82 13.95
C ARG A 31 -3.73 -1.66 12.68
N HIS A 32 -3.23 -2.91 12.69
CA HIS A 32 -3.27 -3.86 11.56
C HIS A 32 -2.45 -3.44 10.34
N GLU A 33 -1.56 -2.47 10.47
CA GLU A 33 -0.65 -2.04 9.42
C GLU A 33 0.77 -2.54 9.67
N VAL A 34 1.56 -2.59 8.62
CA VAL A 34 2.98 -2.95 8.68
C VAL A 34 3.81 -1.93 7.92
N LEU A 35 4.99 -1.62 8.43
CA LEU A 35 6.00 -0.83 7.73
C LEU A 35 6.94 -1.80 7.00
N VAL A 36 7.05 -1.64 5.69
CA VAL A 36 7.91 -2.48 4.85
C VAL A 36 9.00 -1.65 4.20
N ARG A 37 10.25 -2.05 4.39
CA ARG A 37 11.36 -1.49 3.62
C ARG A 37 11.39 -2.15 2.25
N ILE A 38 10.97 -1.39 1.23
CA ILE A 38 10.86 -1.88 -0.14
C ILE A 38 12.23 -2.16 -0.73
N ALA A 39 12.42 -3.36 -1.28
CA ALA A 39 13.62 -3.79 -1.99
C ALA A 39 13.44 -3.69 -3.51
N ALA A 40 12.24 -3.97 -4.00
CA ALA A 40 11.89 -3.87 -5.43
C ALA A 40 10.39 -3.63 -5.59
N SER A 41 10.02 -2.98 -6.66
CA SER A 41 8.63 -2.76 -7.02
C SER A 41 8.44 -2.88 -8.52
N GLY A 42 7.38 -3.58 -8.94
CA GLY A 42 6.90 -3.58 -10.31
C GLY A 42 6.09 -2.33 -10.63
N VAL A 43 5.80 -2.16 -11.91
CA VAL A 43 4.91 -1.12 -12.43
C VAL A 43 3.75 -1.81 -13.16
N CYS A 44 2.53 -1.53 -12.73
CA CYS A 44 1.31 -2.03 -13.34
C CYS A 44 0.75 -1.04 -14.36
N HIS A 45 0.03 -1.53 -15.36
CA HIS A 45 -0.68 -0.67 -16.30
C HIS A 45 -1.72 0.24 -15.59
N SER A 46 -2.24 -0.17 -14.45
CA SER A 46 -3.14 0.65 -13.63
C SER A 46 -2.47 1.93 -13.10
N ASP A 47 -1.17 1.91 -12.84
CA ASP A 47 -0.40 3.09 -12.45
C ASP A 47 -0.35 4.10 -13.61
N PHE A 48 -0.17 3.58 -14.85
CA PHE A 48 -0.25 4.41 -16.06
C PHE A 48 -1.65 5.00 -16.26
N ASN A 49 -2.70 4.22 -16.03
CA ASN A 49 -4.07 4.71 -16.13
C ASN A 49 -4.35 5.84 -15.13
N ALA A 50 -3.84 5.73 -13.90
CA ALA A 50 -3.92 6.79 -12.91
C ALA A 50 -3.13 8.04 -13.35
N ALA A 51 -1.89 7.86 -13.79
CA ALA A 51 -1.02 8.95 -14.21
C ALA A 51 -1.55 9.68 -15.46
N SER A 52 -2.15 8.98 -16.42
CA SER A 52 -2.71 9.56 -17.65
C SER A 52 -4.12 10.14 -17.47
N GLY A 53 -4.79 9.87 -16.35
CA GLY A 53 -6.17 10.30 -16.11
C GLY A 53 -7.22 9.36 -16.68
N ALA A 54 -6.85 8.19 -17.19
CA ALA A 54 -7.79 7.17 -17.64
C ALA A 54 -8.61 6.56 -16.49
N SER A 55 -8.08 6.64 -15.26
CA SER A 55 -8.81 6.32 -14.04
C SER A 55 -8.78 7.49 -13.06
N ALA A 56 -9.88 7.69 -12.34
CA ALA A 56 -9.96 8.71 -11.30
C ALA A 56 -9.01 8.37 -10.14
N THR A 57 -8.17 9.33 -9.76
CA THR A 57 -7.21 9.18 -8.67
C THR A 57 -7.18 10.48 -7.86
N ALA A 58 -7.27 10.37 -6.54
CA ALA A 58 -7.08 11.52 -5.67
C ALA A 58 -5.61 11.97 -5.71
N LEU A 59 -5.37 13.26 -5.88
CA LEU A 59 -4.04 13.86 -5.98
C LEU A 59 -3.74 14.77 -4.80
N PRO A 60 -2.47 14.90 -4.36
CA PRO A 60 -1.31 14.14 -4.85
C PRO A 60 -1.37 12.67 -4.45
N ALA A 61 -0.72 11.78 -5.23
CA ALA A 61 -0.71 10.35 -4.96
C ALA A 61 0.69 9.75 -5.12
N VAL A 62 1.01 8.79 -4.27
CA VAL A 62 2.14 7.87 -4.46
C VAL A 62 1.56 6.60 -5.05
N LEU A 63 1.90 6.31 -6.30
CA LEU A 63 1.40 5.14 -7.03
C LEU A 63 2.27 3.92 -6.76
N GLY A 64 1.70 2.75 -7.03
CA GLY A 64 2.39 1.46 -6.95
C GLY A 64 1.75 0.52 -5.94
N HIS A 65 1.68 -0.77 -6.32
CA HIS A 65 1.07 -1.82 -5.51
C HIS A 65 1.73 -3.19 -5.74
N GLU A 66 2.90 -3.21 -6.37
CA GLU A 66 3.65 -4.44 -6.70
C GLU A 66 4.99 -4.49 -5.95
N GLY A 67 5.01 -4.04 -4.70
CA GLY A 67 6.20 -3.98 -3.88
C GLY A 67 6.58 -5.33 -3.27
N SER A 68 7.87 -5.51 -3.03
CA SER A 68 8.42 -6.57 -2.18
C SER A 68 9.51 -6.00 -1.29
N GLY A 69 9.68 -6.57 -0.12
CA GLY A 69 10.67 -6.06 0.83
C GLY A 69 10.69 -6.81 2.15
N VAL A 70 11.20 -6.16 3.16
CA VAL A 70 11.36 -6.71 4.50
C VAL A 70 10.53 -5.89 5.48
N VAL A 71 9.76 -6.57 6.33
CA VAL A 71 8.99 -5.93 7.40
C VAL A 71 9.97 -5.30 8.39
N GLU A 72 9.82 -4.01 8.67
CA GLU A 72 10.61 -3.26 9.66
C GLU A 72 9.85 -3.09 10.97
N GLU A 73 8.56 -2.79 10.90
CA GLU A 73 7.74 -2.54 12.07
C GLU A 73 6.32 -3.08 11.83
N VAL A 74 5.67 -3.52 12.89
CA VAL A 74 4.28 -3.98 12.85
C VAL A 74 3.44 -3.17 13.83
N GLY A 75 2.25 -2.78 13.39
CA GLY A 75 1.28 -2.11 14.23
C GLY A 75 0.54 -3.07 15.16
N GLU A 76 -0.24 -2.51 16.06
CA GLU A 76 -1.06 -3.29 17.00
C GLU A 76 -2.00 -4.26 16.25
N GLY A 77 -2.12 -5.48 16.75
CA GLY A 77 -3.02 -6.51 16.20
C GLY A 77 -2.48 -7.27 14.98
N VAL A 78 -1.30 -6.93 14.49
CA VAL A 78 -0.62 -7.74 13.46
C VAL A 78 -0.02 -8.98 14.08
N SER A 79 -0.39 -10.15 13.58
CA SER A 79 0.10 -11.45 14.04
C SER A 79 0.57 -12.39 12.93
N SER A 80 0.33 -12.01 11.67
CA SER A 80 0.66 -12.84 10.50
C SER A 80 2.12 -12.71 10.05
N VAL A 81 2.78 -11.63 10.41
CA VAL A 81 4.18 -11.34 10.08
C VAL A 81 4.87 -10.68 11.26
N VAL A 82 6.21 -10.75 11.27
CA VAL A 82 7.05 -10.12 12.29
C VAL A 82 8.17 -9.30 11.60
N PRO A 83 8.78 -8.33 12.30
CA PRO A 83 9.95 -7.64 11.77
C PRO A 83 11.06 -8.61 11.34
N GLY A 84 11.61 -8.40 10.16
CA GLY A 84 12.59 -9.28 9.52
C GLY A 84 12.01 -10.24 8.47
N ASP A 85 10.71 -10.42 8.41
CA ASP A 85 10.08 -11.25 7.39
C ASP A 85 10.21 -10.62 6.00
N THR A 86 10.51 -11.45 5.00
CA THR A 86 10.43 -11.04 3.59
C THR A 86 9.00 -11.21 3.10
N VAL A 87 8.46 -10.14 2.51
CA VAL A 87 7.06 -10.09 2.08
C VAL A 87 6.90 -9.57 0.66
N VAL A 88 5.79 -9.95 0.04
CA VAL A 88 5.29 -9.39 -1.21
C VAL A 88 3.95 -8.72 -0.91
N LEU A 89 3.76 -7.50 -1.42
CA LEU A 89 2.53 -6.76 -1.22
C LEU A 89 1.46 -7.25 -2.19
N SER A 90 0.24 -7.43 -1.69
CA SER A 90 -0.93 -7.70 -2.52
C SER A 90 -1.76 -6.42 -2.63
N TRP A 91 -2.22 -6.10 -3.83
CA TRP A 91 -3.10 -4.95 -4.05
C TRP A 91 -4.54 -5.20 -3.58
N LEU A 92 -4.90 -6.49 -3.37
CA LEU A 92 -6.20 -6.87 -2.81
C LEU A 92 -6.09 -6.99 -1.30
N PRO A 93 -6.62 -6.05 -0.53
CA PRO A 93 -6.64 -6.17 0.92
C PRO A 93 -7.60 -7.29 1.34
N ALA A 94 -7.19 -8.05 2.35
CA ALA A 94 -7.99 -9.11 2.95
C ALA A 94 -8.08 -8.86 4.46
N CYS A 95 -9.28 -8.64 4.97
CA CYS A 95 -9.48 -8.33 6.39
C CYS A 95 -9.26 -9.53 7.33
N GLY A 96 -9.23 -10.76 6.80
CA GLY A 96 -9.03 -11.99 7.57
C GLY A 96 -10.20 -12.43 8.44
N ARG A 97 -11.28 -11.66 8.53
CA ARG A 97 -12.39 -11.88 9.48
C ARG A 97 -13.80 -11.91 8.87
N CYS A 98 -13.99 -11.42 7.65
CA CYS A 98 -15.29 -11.52 6.98
C CYS A 98 -15.58 -12.95 6.52
N ARG A 99 -16.82 -13.20 6.11
CA ARG A 99 -17.25 -14.52 5.67
C ARG A 99 -16.42 -15.07 4.51
N ALA A 100 -16.07 -14.23 3.53
CA ALA A 100 -15.24 -14.62 2.42
C ALA A 100 -13.84 -15.02 2.89
N CYS A 101 -13.16 -14.19 3.68
CA CYS A 101 -11.82 -14.48 4.18
C CYS A 101 -11.76 -15.75 5.03
N THR A 102 -12.71 -15.93 5.95
CA THR A 102 -12.74 -17.08 6.86
C THR A 102 -13.16 -18.38 6.16
N SER A 103 -13.77 -18.30 4.98
CA SER A 103 -14.08 -19.47 4.14
C SER A 103 -12.99 -19.82 3.13
N GLY A 104 -11.79 -19.18 3.21
CA GLY A 104 -10.67 -19.43 2.33
C GLY A 104 -10.75 -18.72 0.97
N ARG A 105 -11.55 -17.64 0.87
CA ARG A 105 -11.73 -16.85 -0.34
C ARG A 105 -11.41 -15.37 -0.08
N PRO A 106 -10.17 -15.05 0.33
CA PRO A 106 -9.78 -13.68 0.64
C PRO A 106 -9.87 -12.72 -0.56
N GLU A 107 -9.80 -13.23 -1.79
CA GLU A 107 -10.00 -12.46 -3.02
C GLU A 107 -11.41 -11.86 -3.13
N LEU A 108 -12.37 -12.35 -2.36
CA LEU A 108 -13.74 -11.84 -2.27
C LEU A 108 -13.99 -11.06 -0.97
N CYS A 109 -12.95 -10.55 -0.34
CA CYS A 109 -13.07 -9.81 0.92
C CYS A 109 -14.13 -8.70 0.82
N GLU A 110 -15.10 -8.72 1.74
CA GLU A 110 -16.20 -7.75 1.77
C GLU A 110 -15.73 -6.31 2.04
N GLY A 111 -14.59 -6.15 2.71
CA GLY A 111 -13.97 -4.85 2.98
C GLY A 111 -13.01 -4.34 1.90
N ALA A 112 -12.68 -5.18 0.89
CA ALA A 112 -11.64 -4.85 -0.07
C ALA A 112 -11.94 -3.56 -0.87
N MET A 113 -13.17 -3.40 -1.33
CA MET A 113 -13.56 -2.25 -2.15
C MET A 113 -13.46 -0.93 -1.39
N SER A 114 -13.85 -0.89 -0.12
CA SER A 114 -13.76 0.34 0.68
C SER A 114 -12.30 0.71 0.94
N GLN A 115 -11.44 -0.25 1.25
CA GLN A 115 -10.03 -0.01 1.48
C GLN A 115 -9.29 0.44 0.21
N MET A 116 -9.64 -0.12 -0.95
CA MET A 116 -9.05 0.29 -2.24
C MET A 116 -9.43 1.72 -2.64
N VAL A 117 -10.63 2.17 -2.28
CA VAL A 117 -11.10 3.53 -2.62
C VAL A 117 -10.54 4.58 -1.68
N THR A 118 -10.38 4.26 -0.40
CA THR A 118 -9.92 5.22 0.61
C THR A 118 -8.40 5.32 0.70
N GLY A 119 -7.67 4.32 0.20
CA GLY A 119 -6.20 4.30 0.27
C GLY A 119 -5.67 4.17 1.70
N SER A 120 -6.52 3.74 2.62
CA SER A 120 -6.19 3.58 4.06
C SER A 120 -6.59 2.22 4.57
#